data_db4b6d236c26f6bf92bb6b8949269ec6
#
_entry.id   db4b6d236c26f6bf92bb6b8949269ec6
#
_cell.length_a   1.000
_cell.length_b   1.000
_cell.length_c   1.000
_cell.angle_alpha   90.00
_cell.angle_beta   90.00
_cell.angle_gamma   90.00
#
_symmetry.space_group_name_H-M   'P 1'
#
loop_
_entity.id
_entity.type
_entity.pdbx_description
1 polymer ?
#
loop_
_entity_poly.entity_id
_entity_poly.type
_entity_poly.pdbx_seq_one_letter_code
_entity_poly.pdbx_strand_id
1 'polypeptide(L)'
;GKVDQLILNQAIDNFKINSYSQSLDIKNFDISFARGLSLEDGCATITNFTAYLITQGLEHISQKNKIVFLVCGGGRKNTNLINCIKDYLVTKKNINLEIIDNYNLKGDYIESQAFAFLAIRSFLNLPISFNTTTGCNGFSVGGKLVENF
;
A
#
# COMPACT_ATOMS: atom_id res chain seq x y z
N GLY A 1 17.87 13.58 3.81
CA GLY A 1 18.77 12.61 3.19
C GLY A 1 18.70 12.64 1.68
N LYS A 2 19.69 12.04 1.07
CA LYS A 2 19.75 11.84 -0.38
C LYS A 2 19.52 10.36 -0.70
N VAL A 3 18.81 10.10 -1.79
CA VAL A 3 18.62 8.73 -2.28
C VAL A 3 19.96 8.19 -2.81
N ASP A 4 20.39 7.04 -2.32
CA ASP A 4 21.49 6.31 -2.93
C ASP A 4 20.95 5.51 -4.12
N GLN A 5 21.23 6.01 -5.32
CA GLN A 5 20.65 5.47 -6.55
C GLN A 5 21.18 4.06 -6.88
N LEU A 6 22.43 3.77 -6.52
CA LEU A 6 23.02 2.46 -6.77
C LEU A 6 22.34 1.40 -5.91
N ILE A 7 22.24 1.67 -4.62
CA ILE A 7 21.58 0.79 -3.65
C ILE A 7 20.09 0.64 -3.98
N LEU A 8 19.40 1.73 -4.33
CA LEU A 8 18.00 1.67 -4.76
C LEU A 8 17.80 0.75 -5.97
N ASN A 9 18.62 0.93 -7.01
CA ASN A 9 18.51 0.10 -8.22
C ASN A 9 18.76 -1.39 -7.91
N GLN A 10 19.79 -1.70 -7.11
CA GLN A 10 20.06 -3.08 -6.67
C GLN A 10 18.87 -3.66 -5.86
N ALA A 11 18.26 -2.86 -4.99
CA ALA A 11 17.10 -3.29 -4.23
C ALA A 11 15.89 -3.59 -5.14
N ILE A 12 15.66 -2.75 -6.14
CA ILE A 12 14.60 -2.94 -7.15
C ILE A 12 14.85 -4.22 -7.96
N ASP A 13 16.07 -4.41 -8.45
CA ASP A 13 16.43 -5.58 -9.27
C ASP A 13 16.33 -6.90 -8.50
N ASN A 14 16.61 -6.86 -7.20
CA ASN A 14 16.53 -8.03 -6.31
C ASN A 14 15.11 -8.29 -5.79
N PHE A 15 14.22 -7.31 -5.85
CA PHE A 15 12.85 -7.45 -5.36
C PHE A 15 11.97 -8.16 -6.39
N LYS A 16 11.61 -9.41 -6.10
CA LYS A 16 10.73 -10.21 -6.95
C LYS A 16 9.37 -10.35 -6.30
N ILE A 17 8.37 -9.66 -6.83
CA ILE A 17 6.98 -9.95 -6.51
C ILE A 17 6.54 -11.15 -7.32
N ASN A 18 6.29 -12.27 -6.63
CA ASN A 18 5.87 -13.50 -7.31
C ASN A 18 4.43 -13.39 -7.86
N SER A 19 3.58 -12.58 -7.24
CA SER A 19 2.20 -12.36 -7.69
C SER A 19 1.57 -11.18 -6.96
N TYR A 20 0.83 -10.35 -7.69
CA TYR A 20 -0.08 -9.34 -7.12
C TYR A 20 -1.45 -9.92 -6.74
N SER A 21 -1.68 -11.22 -6.92
CA SER A 21 -2.93 -11.90 -6.55
C SER A 21 -3.02 -12.25 -5.06
N GLN A 22 -1.95 -12.05 -4.30
CA GLN A 22 -1.88 -12.33 -2.87
C GLN A 22 -1.49 -11.06 -2.12
N SER A 23 -2.01 -10.90 -0.89
CA SER A 23 -1.55 -9.87 0.01
C SER A 23 -0.11 -10.14 0.44
N LEU A 24 0.69 -9.08 0.49
CA LEU A 24 2.07 -9.14 0.98
C LEU A 24 2.08 -8.81 2.48
N ASP A 25 2.96 -9.51 3.22
CA ASP A 25 3.23 -9.25 4.64
C ASP A 25 4.57 -8.51 4.78
N ILE A 26 4.80 -7.91 5.92
CA ILE A 26 6.08 -7.24 6.29
C ILE A 26 7.28 -8.14 5.99
N LYS A 27 7.15 -9.45 6.18
CA LYS A 27 8.18 -10.45 5.89
C LYS A 27 8.62 -10.52 4.42
N ASN A 28 7.79 -10.00 3.53
CA ASN A 28 8.09 -9.97 2.10
C ASN A 28 9.00 -8.78 1.71
N PHE A 29 9.24 -7.85 2.64
CA PHE A 29 10.01 -6.64 2.39
C PHE A 29 11.31 -6.67 3.20
N ASP A 30 12.43 -6.91 2.51
CA ASP A 30 13.76 -6.79 3.12
C ASP A 30 14.29 -5.37 2.91
N ILE A 31 14.55 -4.67 3.99
CA ILE A 31 15.16 -3.33 4.01
C ILE A 31 16.66 -3.38 4.35
N SER A 32 17.26 -4.56 4.43
CA SER A 32 18.67 -4.72 4.79
C SER A 32 19.63 -4.07 3.81
N PHE A 33 19.18 -3.80 2.59
CA PHE A 33 19.95 -3.07 1.57
C PHE A 33 20.36 -1.65 2.02
N ALA A 34 19.60 -1.05 2.95
CA ALA A 34 19.90 0.28 3.47
C ALA A 34 20.95 0.28 4.60
N ARG A 35 21.44 -0.90 5.01
CA ARG A 35 22.50 -1.00 6.02
C ARG A 35 23.78 -0.35 5.51
N GLY A 36 24.39 0.47 6.37
CA GLY A 36 25.63 1.21 6.04
C GLY A 36 25.38 2.61 5.49
N LEU A 37 24.13 2.97 5.16
CA LEU A 37 23.77 4.36 4.88
C LEU A 37 23.61 5.16 6.19
N SER A 38 23.73 6.51 6.09
CA SER A 38 23.29 7.37 7.18
C SER A 38 21.78 7.18 7.42
N LEU A 39 21.28 7.57 8.60
CA LEU A 39 19.85 7.48 8.88
C LEU A 39 19.03 8.25 7.84
N GLU A 40 19.48 9.46 7.50
CA GLU A 40 18.79 10.34 6.56
C GLU A 40 18.77 9.76 5.14
N ASP A 41 19.90 9.23 4.66
CA ASP A 41 20.01 8.68 3.32
C ASP A 41 19.31 7.31 3.23
N GLY A 42 19.39 6.52 4.29
CA GLY A 42 18.64 5.27 4.42
C GLY A 42 17.13 5.51 4.37
N CYS A 43 16.61 6.47 5.14
CA CYS A 43 15.19 6.85 5.09
C CYS A 43 14.78 7.34 3.70
N ALA A 44 15.59 8.18 3.04
CA ALA A 44 15.30 8.66 1.70
C ALA A 44 15.26 7.52 0.68
N THR A 45 16.22 6.59 0.73
CA THR A 45 16.34 5.46 -0.18
C THR A 45 15.19 4.47 0.02
N ILE A 46 14.86 4.12 1.28
CA ILE A 46 13.72 3.23 1.59
C ILE A 46 12.38 3.88 1.18
N THR A 47 12.20 5.18 1.40
CA THR A 47 10.99 5.89 0.97
C THR A 47 10.82 5.83 -0.54
N ASN A 48 11.91 6.01 -1.29
CA ASN A 48 11.87 5.93 -2.75
C ASN A 48 11.59 4.50 -3.24
N PHE A 49 12.21 3.50 -2.62
CA PHE A 49 11.91 2.09 -2.87
C PHE A 49 10.44 1.76 -2.62
N THR A 50 9.87 2.23 -1.50
CA THR A 50 8.45 2.05 -1.17
C THR A 50 7.56 2.69 -2.22
N ALA A 51 7.87 3.93 -2.64
CA ALA A 51 7.13 4.62 -3.70
C ALA A 51 7.16 3.85 -5.02
N TYR A 52 8.32 3.30 -5.40
CA TYR A 52 8.47 2.46 -6.58
C TYR A 52 7.55 1.24 -6.51
N LEU A 53 7.55 0.49 -5.41
CA LEU A 53 6.73 -0.72 -5.26
C LEU A 53 5.23 -0.40 -5.32
N ILE A 54 4.79 0.68 -4.66
CA ILE A 54 3.40 1.14 -4.74
C ILE A 54 3.04 1.44 -6.20
N THR A 55 3.91 2.16 -6.93
CA THR A 55 3.66 2.50 -8.33
C THR A 55 3.53 1.27 -9.21
N GLN A 56 4.38 0.24 -9.02
CA GLN A 56 4.28 -1.02 -9.74
C GLN A 56 2.92 -1.71 -9.49
N GLY A 57 2.46 -1.71 -8.24
CA GLY A 57 1.12 -2.24 -7.90
C GLY A 57 0.00 -1.46 -8.58
N LEU A 58 0.06 -0.12 -8.58
CA LEU A 58 -0.93 0.74 -9.24
C LEU A 58 -0.97 0.50 -10.76
N GLU A 59 0.19 0.34 -11.39
CA GLU A 59 0.28 0.02 -12.82
C GLU A 59 -0.35 -1.34 -13.14
N HIS A 60 -0.10 -2.34 -12.30
CA HIS A 60 -0.69 -3.66 -12.48
C HIS A 60 -2.23 -3.62 -12.47
N ILE A 61 -2.82 -2.82 -11.58
CA ILE A 61 -4.28 -2.67 -11.46
C ILE A 61 -4.86 -1.86 -12.62
N SER A 62 -4.14 -0.83 -13.09
CA SER A 62 -4.68 0.19 -14.01
C SER A 62 -4.62 -0.17 -15.51
N GLN A 63 -4.06 -1.30 -15.87
CA GLN A 63 -3.59 -1.71 -17.23
C GLN A 63 -4.28 -1.10 -18.48
N LYS A 64 -5.58 -0.81 -18.43
CA LYS A 64 -6.33 -0.31 -19.62
C LYS A 64 -7.28 0.88 -19.35
N ASN A 65 -7.48 1.26 -18.09
CA ASN A 65 -8.49 2.26 -17.73
C ASN A 65 -7.83 3.47 -17.05
N LYS A 66 -8.45 4.64 -17.20
CA LYS A 66 -8.12 5.77 -16.33
C LYS A 66 -8.66 5.49 -14.94
N ILE A 67 -7.78 5.47 -13.95
CA ILE A 67 -8.12 5.18 -12.56
C ILE A 67 -7.62 6.32 -11.67
N VAL A 68 -8.47 6.71 -10.73
CA VAL A 68 -8.10 7.60 -9.62
C VAL A 68 -7.88 6.75 -8.38
N PHE A 69 -6.67 6.77 -7.84
CA PHE A 69 -6.35 6.15 -6.58
C PHE A 69 -6.41 7.17 -5.46
N LEU A 70 -7.19 6.89 -4.43
CA LEU A 70 -7.33 7.75 -3.26
C LEU A 70 -6.43 7.25 -2.13
N VAL A 71 -5.51 8.10 -1.68
CA VAL A 71 -4.62 7.78 -0.56
C VAL A 71 -5.29 8.18 0.74
N CYS A 72 -5.41 7.21 1.66
CA CYS A 72 -5.91 7.39 3.03
C CYS A 72 -4.88 6.89 4.06
N GLY A 73 -5.24 6.97 5.34
CA GLY A 73 -4.37 6.54 6.44
C GLY A 73 -3.18 7.48 6.70
N GLY A 74 -2.31 7.09 7.62
CA GLY A 74 -1.18 7.92 8.07
C GLY A 74 -0.15 8.23 6.98
N GLY A 75 0.06 7.30 6.04
CA GLY A 75 1.03 7.44 4.95
C GLY A 75 0.78 8.65 4.04
N ARG A 76 -0.47 9.10 3.90
CA ARG A 76 -0.80 10.30 3.12
C ARG A 76 -0.20 11.59 3.66
N LYS A 77 0.18 11.59 4.94
CA LYS A 77 0.84 12.73 5.61
C LYS A 77 2.35 12.79 5.35
N ASN A 78 2.92 11.72 4.83
CA ASN A 78 4.31 11.70 4.41
C ASN A 78 4.43 12.32 3.01
N THR A 79 4.66 13.64 2.99
CA THR A 79 4.76 14.41 1.74
C THR A 79 5.87 13.90 0.82
N ASN A 80 6.98 13.44 1.38
CA ASN A 80 8.08 12.88 0.59
C ASN A 80 7.65 11.59 -0.13
N LEU A 81 6.97 10.67 0.57
CA LEU A 81 6.45 9.45 -0.03
C LEU A 81 5.46 9.78 -1.16
N ILE A 82 4.51 10.67 -0.90
CA ILE A 82 3.50 11.07 -1.90
C ILE A 82 4.15 11.71 -3.12
N ASN A 83 5.15 12.57 -2.93
CA ASN A 83 5.89 13.19 -4.04
C ASN A 83 6.66 12.14 -4.84
N CYS A 84 7.39 11.22 -4.19
CA CYS A 84 8.09 10.14 -4.89
C CYS A 84 7.12 9.28 -5.72
N ILE A 85 5.94 8.94 -5.20
CA ILE A 85 4.93 8.18 -5.97
C ILE A 85 4.48 9.00 -7.18
N LYS A 86 4.17 10.29 -7.01
CA LYS A 86 3.76 11.17 -8.10
C LYS A 86 4.85 11.29 -9.17
N ASP A 87 6.11 11.39 -8.79
CA ASP A 87 7.25 11.46 -9.71
C ASP A 87 7.34 10.20 -10.58
N TYR A 88 7.16 9.01 -10.00
CA TYR A 88 7.09 7.76 -10.76
C TYR A 88 5.87 7.71 -11.70
N LEU A 89 4.76 8.36 -11.32
CA LEU A 89 3.52 8.37 -12.10
C LEU A 89 3.48 9.43 -13.21
N VAL A 90 4.44 10.36 -13.28
CA VAL A 90 4.46 11.47 -14.26
C VAL A 90 4.23 10.99 -15.71
N THR A 91 4.81 9.87 -16.07
CA THR A 91 4.68 9.29 -17.41
C THR A 91 3.43 8.43 -17.61
N LYS A 92 2.70 8.13 -16.53
CA LYS A 92 1.56 7.20 -16.52
C LYS A 92 0.24 7.94 -16.59
N LYS A 93 -0.13 8.40 -17.80
CA LYS A 93 -1.31 9.27 -18.04
C LYS A 93 -2.66 8.65 -17.65
N ASN A 94 -2.71 7.35 -17.42
CA ASN A 94 -3.92 6.63 -17.03
C ASN A 94 -4.08 6.51 -15.51
N ILE A 95 -3.10 6.94 -14.71
CA ILE A 95 -3.14 6.85 -13.25
C ILE A 95 -3.15 8.27 -12.67
N ASN A 96 -4.14 8.57 -11.85
CA ASN A 96 -4.19 9.77 -11.03
C ASN A 96 -4.15 9.38 -9.55
N LEU A 97 -3.27 10.02 -8.77
CA LEU A 97 -3.14 9.80 -7.33
C LEU A 97 -3.60 11.04 -6.59
N GLU A 98 -4.62 10.88 -5.75
CA GLU A 98 -5.20 11.98 -4.98
C GLU A 98 -5.32 11.64 -3.51
N ILE A 99 -5.30 12.67 -2.67
CA ILE A 99 -5.51 12.54 -1.23
C ILE A 99 -7.02 12.50 -0.98
N ILE A 100 -7.49 11.52 -0.22
CA ILE A 100 -8.92 11.31 0.03
C ILE A 100 -9.60 12.49 0.70
N ASP A 101 -8.85 13.27 1.47
CA ASP A 101 -9.35 14.49 2.14
C ASP A 101 -9.85 15.54 1.14
N ASN A 102 -9.38 15.54 -0.12
CA ASN A 102 -9.86 16.40 -1.21
C ASN A 102 -11.33 16.10 -1.59
N TYR A 103 -11.84 14.94 -1.20
CA TYR A 103 -13.21 14.50 -1.45
C TYR A 103 -14.13 14.68 -0.22
N ASN A 104 -13.73 15.53 0.73
CA ASN A 104 -14.43 15.75 2.00
C ASN A 104 -14.57 14.49 2.88
N LEU A 105 -13.70 13.51 2.66
CA LEU A 105 -13.58 12.31 3.48
C LEU A 105 -12.37 12.46 4.41
N LYS A 106 -12.56 12.12 5.68
CA LYS A 106 -11.49 12.23 6.68
C LYS A 106 -10.57 11.02 6.61
N GLY A 107 -9.43 11.16 5.94
CA GLY A 107 -8.48 10.08 5.70
C GLY A 107 -7.94 9.37 6.96
N ASP A 108 -7.98 10.02 8.12
CA ASP A 108 -7.58 9.42 9.40
C ASP A 108 -8.57 8.38 9.92
N TYR A 109 -9.84 8.44 9.47
CA TYR A 109 -10.88 7.53 9.96
C TYR A 109 -11.27 6.42 8.97
N ILE A 110 -10.71 6.42 7.77
CA ILE A 110 -11.06 5.42 6.75
C ILE A 110 -10.77 3.99 7.24
N GLU A 111 -9.63 3.78 7.87
CA GLU A 111 -9.26 2.46 8.43
C GLU A 111 -10.24 2.03 9.53
N SER A 112 -10.56 2.92 10.48
CA SER A 112 -11.52 2.65 11.54
C SER A 112 -12.92 2.34 10.99
N GLN A 113 -13.36 3.05 9.96
CA GLN A 113 -14.63 2.80 9.28
C GLN A 113 -14.62 1.44 8.55
N ALA A 114 -13.50 1.09 7.90
CA ALA A 114 -13.36 -0.21 7.25
C ALA A 114 -13.45 -1.35 8.28
N PHE A 115 -12.76 -1.23 9.41
CA PHE A 115 -12.83 -2.23 10.49
C PHE A 115 -14.23 -2.31 11.11
N ALA A 116 -14.91 -1.19 11.32
CA ALA A 116 -16.29 -1.19 11.79
C ALA A 116 -17.23 -1.92 10.82
N PHE A 117 -17.07 -1.67 9.53
CA PHE A 117 -17.82 -2.38 8.49
C PHE A 117 -17.56 -3.89 8.50
N LEU A 118 -16.28 -4.29 8.60
CA LEU A 118 -15.89 -5.70 8.68
C LEU A 118 -16.41 -6.37 9.95
N ALA A 119 -16.43 -5.66 11.10
CA ALA A 119 -16.99 -6.17 12.35
C ALA A 119 -18.50 -6.43 12.22
N ILE A 120 -19.25 -5.51 11.62
CA ILE A 120 -20.69 -5.71 11.36
C ILE A 120 -20.92 -6.91 10.44
N ARG A 121 -20.13 -7.04 9.36
CA ARG A 121 -20.23 -8.21 8.47
C ARG A 121 -19.96 -9.51 9.21
N SER A 122 -18.92 -9.53 10.05
CA SER A 122 -18.57 -10.69 10.87
C SER A 122 -19.69 -11.06 11.85
N PHE A 123 -20.26 -10.06 12.53
CA PHE A 123 -21.41 -10.26 13.43
C PHE A 123 -22.62 -10.88 12.71
N LEU A 124 -22.86 -10.46 11.48
CA LEU A 124 -23.96 -10.97 10.64
C LEU A 124 -23.60 -12.28 9.90
N ASN A 125 -22.47 -12.91 10.21
CA ASN A 125 -21.94 -14.08 9.51
C ASN A 125 -21.79 -13.88 7.99
N LEU A 126 -21.53 -12.67 7.55
CA LEU A 126 -21.25 -12.34 6.16
C LEU A 126 -19.74 -12.44 5.89
N PRO A 127 -19.34 -12.83 4.68
CA PRO A 127 -17.94 -12.91 4.31
C PRO A 127 -17.23 -11.55 4.46
N ILE A 128 -16.02 -11.57 5.02
CA ILE A 128 -15.13 -10.41 5.14
C ILE A 128 -13.90 -10.54 4.24
N SER A 129 -13.66 -11.70 3.67
CA SER A 129 -12.55 -11.98 2.78
C SER A 129 -13.02 -12.78 1.58
N PHE A 130 -12.47 -12.48 0.41
CA PHE A 130 -12.83 -13.05 -0.88
C PHE A 130 -11.56 -13.44 -1.64
N ASN A 131 -11.65 -14.41 -2.53
CA ASN A 131 -10.53 -14.82 -3.38
C ASN A 131 -9.96 -13.69 -4.24
N THR A 132 -10.80 -12.74 -4.66
CA THR A 132 -10.40 -11.57 -5.45
C THR A 132 -9.76 -10.43 -4.64
N THR A 133 -9.86 -10.46 -3.31
CA THR A 133 -9.30 -9.40 -2.44
C THR A 133 -8.09 -9.86 -1.66
N THR A 134 -8.10 -11.07 -1.14
CA THR A 134 -7.02 -11.59 -0.27
C THR A 134 -6.38 -12.87 -0.79
N GLY A 135 -6.87 -13.41 -1.92
CA GLY A 135 -6.37 -14.67 -2.49
C GLY A 135 -6.78 -15.92 -1.70
N CYS A 136 -7.78 -15.82 -0.81
CA CYS A 136 -8.27 -16.98 -0.06
C CYS A 136 -9.01 -17.97 -0.96
N ASN A 137 -8.97 -19.27 -0.63
CA ASN A 137 -9.55 -20.33 -1.43
C ASN A 137 -11.09 -20.35 -1.46
N GLY A 138 -11.75 -19.44 -0.74
CA GLY A 138 -13.20 -19.31 -0.68
C GLY A 138 -13.61 -18.11 0.17
N PHE A 139 -14.90 -17.88 0.26
CA PHE A 139 -15.44 -16.84 1.12
C PHE A 139 -15.17 -17.18 2.57
N SER A 140 -14.58 -16.24 3.31
CA SER A 140 -14.21 -16.44 4.70
C SER A 140 -14.89 -15.42 5.60
N VAL A 141 -15.58 -15.93 6.63
CA VAL A 141 -16.05 -15.14 7.76
C VAL A 141 -14.91 -15.04 8.75
N GLY A 142 -14.69 -13.88 9.35
CA GLY A 142 -13.65 -13.66 10.35
C GLY A 142 -14.20 -13.01 11.61
N GLY A 143 -13.37 -13.00 12.64
CA GLY A 143 -13.71 -12.45 13.94
C GLY A 143 -14.47 -13.45 14.83
N LYS A 144 -14.39 -13.17 16.14
CA LYS A 144 -15.13 -13.89 17.18
C LYS A 144 -15.78 -12.87 18.10
N LEU A 145 -17.10 -13.03 18.32
CA LEU A 145 -17.80 -12.21 19.30
C LEU A 145 -17.34 -12.63 20.71
N VAL A 146 -16.93 -11.66 21.50
CA VAL A 146 -16.61 -11.84 22.93
C VAL A 146 -17.66 -11.07 23.72
N GLU A 147 -18.48 -11.81 24.47
CA GLU A 147 -19.66 -11.22 25.16
C GLU A 147 -19.36 -10.70 26.56
N ASN A 148 -18.20 -11.06 27.13
CA ASN A 148 -17.83 -10.64 28.49
C ASN A 148 -16.39 -10.09 28.52
N PHE A 149 -16.26 -8.91 29.05
CA PHE A 149 -15.02 -8.29 29.48
C PHE A 149 -14.95 -8.29 31.00
#